data_8786f7b4d41d3ddaafd101e53f4d5076
#
_entry.id   8786f7b4d41d3ddaafd101e53f4d5076
#
_cell.length_a   1.000
_cell.length_b   1.000
_cell.length_c   1.000
_cell.angle_alpha   90.00
_cell.angle_beta   90.00
_cell.angle_gamma   90.00
#
_symmetry.space_group_name_H-M   'P 1'
#
loop_
_entity.id
_entity.type
_entity.pdbx_description
1 polymer ?
#
loop_
_entity_poly.entity_id
_entity_poly.type
_entity_poly.pdbx_seq_one_letter_code
_entity_poly.pdbx_strand_id
1 'polypeptide(L)'
;DSKLVAQIDKIISNLNETTTNINQGKGAVGYLINDPRLAKQIDSTMTNINDASFRLNEDLEALKHNILFRKYFKKQEKAKQKAAEKKN
;
A
#
# COMPACT_ATOMS: atom_id res chain seq x y z
N ASP A 1 -8.03 14.53 -1.18
CA ASP A 1 -9.14 14.16 -0.33
C ASP A 1 -8.64 13.36 0.87
N SER A 2 -8.83 13.90 2.07
CA SER A 2 -8.37 13.28 3.31
C SER A 2 -9.06 11.94 3.60
N LYS A 3 -10.32 11.80 3.16
CA LYS A 3 -11.07 10.56 3.31
C LYS A 3 -10.48 9.45 2.44
N LEU A 4 -10.11 9.78 1.20
CA LEU A 4 -9.49 8.82 0.28
C LEU A 4 -8.10 8.42 0.78
N VAL A 5 -7.31 9.36 1.29
CA VAL A 5 -5.99 9.07 1.87
C VAL A 5 -6.13 8.14 3.08
N ALA A 6 -7.12 8.38 3.96
CA ALA A 6 -7.38 7.51 5.09
C ALA A 6 -7.77 6.09 4.66
N GLN A 7 -8.55 5.96 3.58
CA GLN A 7 -8.90 4.66 3.02
C GLN A 7 -7.68 3.93 2.47
N ILE A 8 -6.77 4.64 1.80
CA ILE A 8 -5.52 4.07 1.29
C ILE A 8 -4.65 3.59 2.46
N ASP A 9 -4.50 4.38 3.51
CA ASP A 9 -3.74 3.99 4.70
C ASP A 9 -4.31 2.72 5.34
N LYS A 10 -5.63 2.60 5.38
CA LYS A 10 -6.29 1.41 5.89
C LYS A 10 -6.02 0.18 5.02
N ILE A 11 -6.04 0.34 3.70
CA ILE A 11 -5.70 -0.75 2.77
C ILE A 11 -4.25 -1.20 2.97
N ILE A 12 -3.33 -0.27 3.10
CA ILE A 12 -1.91 -0.58 3.35
C ILE A 12 -1.75 -1.37 4.66
N SER A 13 -2.42 -0.91 5.72
CA SER A 13 -2.40 -1.59 7.02
C SER A 13 -2.95 -3.02 6.91
N ASN A 14 -4.08 -3.20 6.23
CA ASN A 14 -4.69 -4.50 6.01
C ASN A 14 -3.79 -5.42 5.17
N LEU A 15 -3.14 -4.86 4.15
CA LEU A 15 -2.20 -5.61 3.31
C LEU A 15 -1.01 -6.11 4.13
N ASN A 16 -0.43 -5.27 4.98
CA ASN A 16 0.68 -5.64 5.84
C ASN A 16 0.28 -6.74 6.84
N GLU A 17 -0.90 -6.62 7.43
CA GLU A 17 -1.44 -7.63 8.34
C GLU A 17 -1.67 -8.96 7.63
N THR A 18 -2.27 -8.93 6.44
CA THR A 18 -2.51 -10.11 5.62
C THR A 18 -1.20 -10.80 5.27
N THR A 19 -0.20 -10.04 4.85
CA THR A 19 1.13 -10.57 4.51
C THR A 19 1.78 -11.23 5.73
N THR A 20 1.68 -10.61 6.90
CA THR A 20 2.19 -11.18 8.16
C THR A 20 1.49 -12.50 8.48
N ASN A 21 0.17 -12.55 8.35
CA ASN A 21 -0.61 -13.77 8.62
C ASN A 21 -0.26 -14.90 7.66
N ILE A 22 -0.05 -14.57 6.38
CA ILE A 22 0.36 -15.56 5.37
C ILE A 22 1.74 -16.12 5.71
N ASN A 23 2.70 -15.28 6.09
CA ASN A 23 4.05 -15.71 6.46
C ASN A 23 4.04 -16.58 7.72
N GLN A 24 3.19 -16.26 8.69
CA GLN A 24 3.02 -17.08 9.89
C GLN A 24 2.41 -18.44 9.53
N GLY A 25 1.41 -18.45 8.64
CA GLY A 25 0.82 -19.68 8.13
C GLY A 25 1.82 -20.56 7.40
N LYS A 26 2.70 -19.98 6.62
CA LYS A 26 3.82 -20.68 5.97
C LYS A 26 4.70 -21.39 6.99
N GLY A 27 5.05 -20.72 8.08
CA GLY A 27 5.85 -21.31 9.15
C GLY A 27 5.18 -22.52 9.77
N ALA A 28 3.88 -22.42 10.06
CA ALA A 28 3.10 -23.53 10.62
C ALA A 28 3.01 -24.72 9.65
N VAL A 29 2.76 -24.45 8.37
CA VAL A 29 2.68 -25.50 7.34
C VAL A 29 4.04 -26.18 7.14
N GLY A 30 5.14 -25.42 7.24
CA GLY A 30 6.49 -25.95 7.11
C GLY A 30 6.81 -27.08 8.09
N TYR A 31 6.21 -27.06 9.27
CA TYR A 31 6.36 -28.13 10.24
C TYR A 31 5.64 -29.42 9.84
N LEU A 32 4.62 -29.31 9.00
CA LEU A 32 3.76 -30.43 8.62
C LEU A 32 4.16 -31.07 7.30
N ILE A 33 5.02 -30.43 6.52
CA ILE A 33 5.37 -30.86 5.17
C ILE A 33 6.71 -31.59 5.20
N ASN A 34 6.68 -32.89 4.85
CA ASN A 34 7.88 -33.69 4.66
C ASN A 34 8.32 -33.81 3.20
N ASP A 35 7.53 -33.25 2.28
CA ASP A 35 7.80 -33.30 0.85
C ASP A 35 8.63 -32.07 0.42
N PRO A 36 9.92 -32.23 -0.01
CA PRO A 36 10.74 -31.10 -0.42
C PRO A 36 10.20 -30.33 -1.63
N ARG A 37 9.49 -31.00 -2.54
CA ARG A 37 8.90 -30.33 -3.72
C ARG A 37 7.79 -29.38 -3.31
N LEU A 38 6.90 -29.87 -2.44
CA LEU A 38 5.79 -29.08 -1.95
C LEU A 38 6.29 -27.90 -1.12
N ALA A 39 7.28 -28.13 -0.27
CA ALA A 39 7.92 -27.06 0.52
C ALA A 39 8.50 -25.98 -0.37
N LYS A 40 9.18 -26.36 -1.46
CA LYS A 40 9.75 -25.42 -2.42
C LYS A 40 8.68 -24.64 -3.18
N GLN A 41 7.58 -25.29 -3.55
CA GLN A 41 6.46 -24.61 -4.21
C GLN A 41 5.81 -23.58 -3.30
N ILE A 42 5.64 -23.91 -2.03
CA ILE A 42 5.08 -22.99 -1.04
C ILE A 42 6.02 -21.81 -0.85
N ASP A 43 7.33 -22.03 -0.75
CA ASP A 43 8.33 -20.98 -0.66
C ASP A 43 8.26 -20.02 -1.85
N SER A 44 8.20 -20.56 -3.06
CA SER A 44 8.12 -19.76 -4.29
C SER A 44 6.84 -18.93 -4.32
N THR A 45 5.71 -19.55 -3.94
CA THR A 45 4.42 -18.85 -3.88
C THR A 45 4.47 -17.71 -2.85
N MET A 46 5.04 -17.95 -1.67
CA MET A 46 5.15 -16.93 -0.63
C MET A 46 6.06 -15.79 -1.05
N THR A 47 7.18 -16.10 -1.71
CA THR A 47 8.06 -15.07 -2.27
C THR A 47 7.30 -14.19 -3.26
N ASN A 48 6.53 -14.80 -4.15
CA ASN A 48 5.72 -14.07 -5.12
C ASN A 48 4.66 -13.19 -4.45
N ILE A 49 4.01 -13.69 -3.41
CA ILE A 49 3.01 -12.92 -2.64
C ILE A 49 3.69 -11.73 -1.95
N ASN A 50 4.85 -11.96 -1.33
CA ASN A 50 5.59 -10.88 -0.65
C ASN A 50 6.02 -9.80 -1.64
N ASP A 51 6.52 -10.18 -2.81
CA ASP A 51 6.92 -9.25 -3.86
C ASP A 51 5.74 -8.46 -4.39
N ALA A 52 4.61 -9.12 -4.64
CA ALA A 52 3.39 -8.47 -5.09
C ALA A 52 2.86 -7.50 -4.04
N SER A 53 2.89 -7.89 -2.77
CA SER A 53 2.46 -7.03 -1.65
C SER A 53 3.35 -5.81 -1.51
N PHE A 54 4.66 -5.97 -1.67
CA PHE A 54 5.61 -4.87 -1.63
C PHE A 54 5.34 -3.85 -2.75
N ARG A 55 5.13 -4.34 -3.96
CA ARG A 55 4.81 -3.48 -5.12
C ARG A 55 3.50 -2.75 -4.94
N LEU A 56 2.48 -3.46 -4.47
CA LEU A 56 1.17 -2.85 -4.21
C LEU A 56 1.29 -1.77 -3.13
N ASN A 57 2.05 -2.03 -2.07
CA ASN A 57 2.30 -1.06 -1.01
C ASN A 57 2.98 0.20 -1.58
N GLU A 58 4.01 0.04 -2.42
CA GLU A 58 4.67 1.17 -3.10
C GLU A 58 3.69 1.94 -3.98
N ASP A 59 2.87 1.23 -4.74
CA ASP A 59 1.90 1.87 -5.64
C ASP A 59 0.85 2.66 -4.86
N LEU A 60 0.38 2.12 -3.74
CA LEU A 60 -0.59 2.79 -2.86
C LEU A 60 0.02 4.02 -2.19
N GLU A 61 1.29 3.94 -1.76
CA GLU A 61 2.00 5.09 -1.21
C GLU A 61 2.18 6.18 -2.27
N ALA A 62 2.54 5.80 -3.50
CA ALA A 62 2.66 6.73 -4.61
C ALA A 62 1.32 7.41 -4.93
N LEU A 63 0.23 6.64 -4.92
CA LEU A 63 -1.12 7.17 -5.14
C LEU A 63 -1.49 8.17 -4.03
N LYS A 64 -1.19 7.84 -2.79
CA LYS A 64 -1.44 8.73 -1.65
C LYS A 64 -0.67 10.05 -1.80
N HIS A 65 0.60 10.00 -2.16
CA HIS A 65 1.40 11.18 -2.43
C HIS A 65 0.81 12.03 -3.55
N ASN A 66 0.35 11.40 -4.61
CA ASN A 66 -0.28 12.07 -5.75
C ASN A 66 -1.55 12.84 -5.33
N ILE A 67 -2.38 12.20 -4.51
CA ILE A 67 -3.62 12.82 -4.00
C ILE A 67 -3.29 14.02 -3.11
N LEU A 68 -2.33 13.88 -2.22
CA LEU A 68 -1.91 14.96 -1.31
C LEU A 68 -1.28 16.13 -2.09
N PHE A 69 -0.50 15.82 -3.12
CA PHE A 69 0.11 16.82 -3.99
C PHE A 69 -0.95 17.64 -4.74
N ARG A 70 -1.95 16.98 -5.32
CA ARG A 70 -3.05 17.66 -6.01
C ARG A 70 -3.82 18.58 -5.05
N LYS A 71 -4.08 18.10 -3.85
CA LYS A 71 -4.78 18.87 -2.82
C LYS A 71 -4.00 20.13 -2.46
N TYR A 72 -2.69 20.00 -2.28
CA TYR A 72 -1.80 21.12 -2.00
C TYR A 72 -1.81 22.15 -3.13
N PHE A 73 -1.71 21.69 -4.38
CA PHE A 73 -1.71 22.53 -5.57
C PHE A 73 -3.01 23.32 -5.72
N LYS A 74 -4.14 22.66 -5.52
CA LYS A 74 -5.46 23.31 -5.57
C LYS A 74 -5.57 24.41 -4.51
N LYS A 75 -5.04 24.16 -3.33
CA LYS A 75 -5.05 25.13 -2.23
C LYS A 75 -4.22 26.35 -2.58
N GLN A 76 -3.07 26.17 -3.21
CA GLN A 76 -2.21 27.26 -3.67
C GLN A 76 -2.86 28.09 -4.78
N GLU A 77 -3.49 27.45 -5.75
CA GLU A 77 -4.20 28.15 -6.82
C GLU A 77 -5.33 29.00 -6.28
N LYS A 78 -6.12 28.46 -5.36
CA LYS A 78 -7.20 29.23 -4.71
C LYS A 78 -6.67 30.44 -3.97
N ALA A 79 -5.55 30.29 -3.25
CA ALA A 79 -4.92 31.40 -2.55
C ALA A 79 -4.42 32.47 -3.51
N LYS A 80 -3.86 32.08 -4.65
CA LYS A 80 -3.42 33.01 -5.70
C LYS A 80 -4.60 33.74 -6.34
N GLN A 81 -5.69 33.04 -6.62
CA GLN A 81 -6.91 33.66 -7.17
C GLN A 81 -7.52 34.65 -6.21
N LYS A 82 -7.61 34.31 -4.91
CA LYS A 82 -8.11 35.22 -3.88
C LYS A 82 -7.23 36.46 -3.74
N ALA A 83 -5.92 36.31 -3.81
CA ALA A 83 -5.00 37.42 -3.74
C ALA A 83 -5.13 38.34 -4.97
N ALA A 84 -5.35 37.76 -6.16
CA ALA A 84 -5.58 38.52 -7.38
C ALA A 84 -6.90 39.30 -7.34
N GLU A 85 -7.95 38.68 -6.81
CA GLU A 85 -9.26 39.33 -6.64
C GLU A 85 -9.21 40.50 -5.66
N LYS A 86 -8.43 40.40 -4.59
CA LYS A 86 -8.26 41.47 -3.60
C LYS A 86 -7.48 42.65 -4.13
N LYS A 87 -6.67 42.50 -5.17
CA LYS A 87 -5.88 43.55 -5.79
C LYS A 87 -6.68 44.39 -6.78
N ASN A 88 -7.81 43.93 -7.21
CA ASN A 88 -8.72 44.63 -8.13
C ASN A 88 -9.89 45.23 -7.36
#